data_1c7697f8957d0ae4a9a75e82507fa0fa
#
_entry.id   1c7697f8957d0ae4a9a75e82507fa0fa
#
_cell.length_a   1.000
_cell.length_b   1.000
_cell.length_c   1.000
_cell.angle_alpha   90.00
_cell.angle_beta   90.00
_cell.angle_gamma   90.00
#
_symmetry.space_group_name_H-M   'P 1'
#
loop_
_entity.id
_entity.type
_entity.pdbx_description
1 polymer ?
#
loop_
_entity_poly.entity_id
_entity_poly.type
_entity_poly.pdbx_seq_one_letter_code
_entity_poly.pdbx_strand_id
1 'polypeptide(L)'
;MHEESITKNIKALRKQKKITLQQLADSTGLTKGYLSKIERAKKAPPYSTLNKIAIALNLDAASLLGHDLNKSQDRRISFTRKHAGKRIEQLGSIADGSLYGYQYEALAYDKHGKNMEPYIIEPAFKDEAIFQHEGEEFMFVLEGEHEFIYGGETYIMEKGDSVYFDAAVPHTGRSLGKKKAKLLAVLFNYKRL
;
A
#
# COMPACT_ATOMS: atom_id res chain seq x y z
N MET A 1 -12.30 -4.15 7.40
CA MET A 1 -12.62 -4.51 5.99
C MET A 1 -12.03 -5.88 5.75
N HIS A 2 -12.78 -6.80 5.16
CA HIS A 2 -12.26 -8.15 4.92
C HIS A 2 -11.34 -8.15 3.69
N GLU A 3 -10.17 -8.80 3.78
CA GLU A 3 -9.22 -8.98 2.66
C GLU A 3 -9.89 -9.58 1.42
N GLU A 4 -10.89 -10.41 1.61
CA GLU A 4 -11.72 -10.97 0.53
C GLU A 4 -12.45 -9.88 -0.28
N SER A 5 -12.73 -8.71 0.30
CA SER A 5 -13.30 -7.59 -0.45
C SER A 5 -12.30 -6.99 -1.44
N ILE A 6 -11.00 -6.97 -1.09
CA ILE A 6 -9.94 -6.44 -1.95
C ILE A 6 -9.78 -7.30 -3.21
N THR A 7 -9.72 -8.62 -3.05
CA THR A 7 -9.56 -9.54 -4.18
C THR A 7 -10.78 -9.54 -5.11
N LYS A 8 -11.99 -9.43 -4.54
CA LYS A 8 -13.22 -9.23 -5.31
C LYS A 8 -13.23 -7.91 -6.07
N ASN A 9 -12.73 -6.83 -5.45
CA ASN A 9 -12.63 -5.51 -6.09
C ASN A 9 -11.65 -5.53 -7.26
N ILE A 10 -10.47 -6.16 -7.12
CA ILE A 10 -9.52 -6.34 -8.22
C ILE A 10 -10.22 -6.96 -9.43
N LYS A 11 -10.93 -8.07 -9.22
CA LYS A 11 -11.67 -8.76 -10.27
C LYS A 11 -12.79 -7.90 -10.89
N ALA A 12 -13.55 -7.21 -10.05
CA ALA A 12 -14.65 -6.36 -10.50
C ALA A 12 -14.13 -5.18 -11.35
N LEU A 13 -13.11 -4.48 -10.87
CA LEU A 13 -12.49 -3.34 -11.55
C LEU A 13 -11.84 -3.74 -12.88
N ARG A 14 -11.10 -4.87 -12.90
CA ARG A 14 -10.55 -5.40 -14.14
C ARG A 14 -11.65 -5.67 -15.18
N LYS A 15 -12.73 -6.34 -14.78
CA LYS A 15 -13.87 -6.64 -15.66
C LYS A 15 -14.58 -5.37 -16.12
N GLN A 16 -14.81 -4.40 -15.24
CA GLN A 16 -15.41 -3.11 -15.57
C GLN A 16 -14.60 -2.38 -16.66
N LYS A 17 -13.27 -2.44 -16.56
CA LYS A 17 -12.34 -1.88 -17.55
C LYS A 17 -12.17 -2.77 -18.79
N LYS A 18 -12.87 -3.90 -18.87
CA LYS A 18 -12.80 -4.87 -19.98
C LYS A 18 -11.39 -5.43 -20.24
N ILE A 19 -10.55 -5.46 -19.21
CA ILE A 19 -9.18 -5.97 -19.26
C ILE A 19 -9.21 -7.48 -19.00
N THR A 20 -8.56 -8.28 -19.87
CA THR A 20 -8.40 -9.73 -19.66
C THR A 20 -7.32 -10.02 -18.62
N LEU A 21 -7.33 -11.23 -18.04
CA LEU A 21 -6.24 -11.66 -17.14
C LEU A 21 -4.88 -11.67 -17.84
N GLN A 22 -4.85 -11.95 -19.16
CA GLN A 22 -3.61 -11.92 -19.92
C GLN A 22 -3.08 -10.49 -20.06
N GLN A 23 -3.91 -9.55 -20.46
CA GLN A 23 -3.53 -8.14 -20.56
C GLN A 23 -3.04 -7.57 -19.21
N LEU A 24 -3.71 -7.97 -18.12
CA LEU A 24 -3.27 -7.56 -16.80
C LEU A 24 -1.90 -8.18 -16.43
N ALA A 25 -1.67 -9.44 -16.81
CA ALA A 25 -0.39 -10.12 -16.62
C ALA A 25 0.73 -9.40 -17.39
N ASP A 26 0.49 -9.09 -18.65
CA ASP A 26 1.44 -8.38 -19.51
C ASP A 26 1.79 -6.99 -18.97
N SER A 27 0.79 -6.27 -18.41
CA SER A 27 0.98 -4.93 -17.87
C SER A 27 1.64 -4.90 -16.47
N THR A 28 1.52 -5.98 -15.69
CA THR A 28 2.04 -6.05 -14.32
C THR A 28 3.38 -6.79 -14.21
N GLY A 29 3.76 -7.54 -15.25
CA GLY A 29 4.87 -8.48 -15.19
C GLY A 29 4.58 -9.72 -14.32
N LEU A 30 3.32 -9.93 -13.90
CA LEU A 30 2.89 -11.07 -13.11
C LEU A 30 2.35 -12.18 -14.02
N THR A 31 2.38 -13.44 -13.54
CA THR A 31 1.80 -14.54 -14.32
C THR A 31 0.27 -14.51 -14.27
N LYS A 32 -0.37 -14.88 -15.37
CA LYS A 32 -1.83 -15.06 -15.45
C LYS A 32 -2.36 -16.00 -14.35
N GLY A 33 -1.62 -17.08 -14.07
CA GLY A 33 -1.97 -18.02 -13.00
C GLY A 33 -1.96 -17.39 -11.62
N TYR A 34 -0.97 -16.56 -11.32
CA TYR A 34 -0.87 -15.84 -10.06
C TYR A 34 -1.99 -14.80 -9.90
N LEU A 35 -2.28 -14.01 -10.94
CA LEU A 35 -3.41 -13.08 -10.94
C LEU A 35 -4.75 -13.79 -10.75
N SER A 36 -4.96 -14.93 -11.41
CA SER A 36 -6.16 -15.76 -11.21
C SER A 36 -6.26 -16.28 -9.78
N LYS A 37 -5.13 -16.64 -9.15
CA LYS A 37 -5.08 -17.04 -7.74
C LYS A 37 -5.46 -15.87 -6.83
N ILE A 38 -4.91 -14.67 -7.08
CA ILE A 38 -5.25 -13.45 -6.34
C ILE A 38 -6.76 -13.17 -6.41
N GLU A 39 -7.37 -13.16 -7.60
CA GLU A 39 -8.80 -12.87 -7.75
C GLU A 39 -9.75 -13.86 -7.07
N ARG A 40 -9.25 -15.05 -6.70
CA ARG A 40 -9.99 -16.10 -5.99
C ARG A 40 -9.59 -16.25 -4.53
N ALA A 41 -8.54 -15.57 -4.11
CA ALA A 41 -8.02 -15.69 -2.76
C ALA A 41 -8.95 -15.03 -1.74
N LYS A 42 -8.91 -15.53 -0.51
CA LYS A 42 -9.55 -14.89 0.65
C LYS A 42 -8.65 -13.84 1.30
N LYS A 43 -7.35 -13.85 0.98
CA LYS A 43 -6.34 -12.92 1.49
C LYS A 43 -5.88 -11.97 0.40
N ALA A 44 -5.64 -10.72 0.78
CA ALA A 44 -5.08 -9.72 -0.12
C ALA A 44 -3.62 -10.08 -0.50
N PRO A 45 -3.15 -9.72 -1.70
CA PRO A 45 -1.76 -9.86 -2.05
C PRO A 45 -0.91 -8.82 -1.29
N PRO A 46 0.42 -8.99 -1.24
CA PRO A 46 1.34 -7.98 -0.71
C PRO A 46 1.11 -6.61 -1.35
N TYR A 47 1.43 -5.53 -0.59
CA TYR A 47 1.20 -4.15 -1.06
C TYR A 47 1.89 -3.88 -2.41
N SER A 48 3.12 -4.32 -2.60
CA SER A 48 3.85 -4.17 -3.86
C SER A 48 3.11 -4.80 -5.05
N THR A 49 2.51 -5.97 -4.85
CA THR A 49 1.67 -6.63 -5.86
C THR A 49 0.37 -5.87 -6.07
N LEU A 50 -0.27 -5.41 -4.99
CA LEU A 50 -1.49 -4.61 -5.05
C LEU A 50 -1.27 -3.32 -5.82
N ASN A 51 -0.16 -2.64 -5.56
CA ASN A 51 0.23 -1.41 -6.25
C ASN A 51 0.48 -1.65 -7.74
N LYS A 52 1.21 -2.70 -8.13
CA LYS A 52 1.38 -3.08 -9.55
C LYS A 52 0.03 -3.29 -10.25
N ILE A 53 -0.89 -3.99 -9.61
CA ILE A 53 -2.23 -4.23 -10.16
C ILE A 53 -3.02 -2.91 -10.27
N ALA A 54 -2.96 -2.05 -9.25
CA ALA A 54 -3.63 -0.75 -9.27
C ALA A 54 -3.14 0.11 -10.42
N ILE A 55 -1.82 0.26 -10.59
CA ILE A 55 -1.19 1.02 -11.68
C ILE A 55 -1.64 0.47 -13.04
N ALA A 56 -1.58 -0.85 -13.25
CA ALA A 56 -2.00 -1.49 -14.49
C ALA A 56 -3.50 -1.31 -14.78
N LEU A 57 -4.31 -1.11 -13.76
CA LEU A 57 -5.72 -0.76 -13.88
C LEU A 57 -5.95 0.76 -13.95
N ASN A 58 -4.89 1.59 -13.99
CA ASN A 58 -4.95 3.05 -13.91
C ASN A 58 -5.76 3.53 -12.69
N LEU A 59 -5.41 2.98 -11.52
CA LEU A 59 -6.01 3.27 -10.23
C LEU A 59 -4.89 3.49 -9.20
N ASP A 60 -5.24 4.00 -8.05
CA ASP A 60 -4.37 3.97 -6.86
C ASP A 60 -4.63 2.70 -6.04
N ALA A 61 -3.63 2.28 -5.25
CA ALA A 61 -3.75 1.09 -4.42
C ALA A 61 -4.93 1.21 -3.43
N ALA A 62 -5.18 2.42 -2.89
CA ALA A 62 -6.30 2.68 -2.00
C ALA A 62 -7.66 2.43 -2.67
N SER A 63 -7.77 2.63 -3.97
CA SER A 63 -8.98 2.33 -4.75
C SER A 63 -9.33 0.84 -4.78
N LEU A 64 -8.33 -0.04 -4.70
CA LEU A 64 -8.55 -1.49 -4.61
C LEU A 64 -9.04 -1.92 -3.23
N LEU A 65 -8.84 -1.09 -2.22
CA LEU A 65 -9.17 -1.37 -0.82
C LEU A 65 -10.66 -1.17 -0.46
N GLY A 66 -11.54 -1.17 -1.43
CA GLY A 66 -12.97 -1.20 -1.18
C GLY A 66 -13.70 0.12 -1.37
N HIS A 67 -13.50 0.70 -2.51
CA HIS A 67 -14.30 1.83 -2.95
C HIS A 67 -15.70 1.39 -3.40
N ASP A 68 -16.68 2.21 -3.03
CA ASP A 68 -17.99 2.18 -3.66
C ASP A 68 -17.81 2.65 -5.11
N LEU A 69 -17.74 1.69 -6.05
CA LEU A 69 -17.50 1.92 -7.48
C LEU A 69 -18.51 2.88 -8.12
N ASN A 70 -19.59 3.21 -7.38
CA ASN A 70 -20.67 4.08 -7.81
C ASN A 70 -20.51 5.55 -7.37
N LYS A 71 -19.50 5.89 -6.56
CA LYS A 71 -19.25 7.30 -6.21
C LYS A 71 -18.36 7.95 -7.27
N SER A 72 -18.89 8.99 -7.88
CA SER A 72 -18.36 9.79 -8.99
C SER A 72 -16.83 9.91 -9.03
N GLN A 73 -16.26 9.51 -10.17
CA GLN A 73 -14.81 9.48 -10.47
C GLN A 73 -14.11 10.85 -10.51
N ASP A 74 -14.80 11.96 -10.25
CA ASP A 74 -14.31 13.31 -10.58
C ASP A 74 -14.06 14.22 -9.37
N ARG A 75 -13.83 13.64 -8.20
CA ARG A 75 -13.47 14.46 -7.03
C ARG A 75 -12.04 14.97 -7.14
N ARG A 76 -11.90 16.29 -7.26
CA ARG A 76 -10.59 16.98 -7.25
C ARG A 76 -10.00 17.11 -5.86
N ILE A 77 -10.77 16.84 -4.80
CA ILE A 77 -10.38 16.94 -3.39
C ILE A 77 -10.79 15.69 -2.63
N SER A 78 -9.94 15.25 -1.70
CA SER A 78 -10.28 14.33 -0.63
C SER A 78 -9.99 15.01 0.70
N PHE A 79 -10.98 15.05 1.58
CA PHE A 79 -10.84 15.60 2.91
C PHE A 79 -11.13 14.51 3.94
N THR A 80 -10.10 14.14 4.69
CA THR A 80 -10.18 13.09 5.71
C THR A 80 -10.10 13.76 7.08
N ARG A 81 -11.14 13.61 7.88
CA ARG A 81 -11.15 14.09 9.27
C ARG A 81 -10.25 13.21 10.13
N LYS A 82 -9.80 13.73 11.26
CA LYS A 82 -9.06 12.96 12.27
C LYS A 82 -9.81 11.65 12.58
N HIS A 83 -9.10 10.55 12.57
CA HIS A 83 -9.61 9.18 12.79
C HIS A 83 -10.66 8.69 11.77
N ALA A 84 -10.83 9.36 10.65
CA ALA A 84 -11.72 8.94 9.57
C ALA A 84 -10.99 8.38 8.35
N GLY A 85 -9.70 8.19 8.44
CA GLY A 85 -8.91 7.52 7.42
C GLY A 85 -9.34 6.05 7.28
N LYS A 86 -9.15 5.50 6.09
CA LYS A 86 -9.52 4.12 5.82
C LYS A 86 -8.42 3.19 6.31
N ARG A 87 -8.66 2.51 7.43
CA ARG A 87 -7.74 1.51 7.95
C ARG A 87 -7.70 0.30 7.03
N ILE A 88 -6.50 -0.09 6.72
CA ILE A 88 -6.17 -1.28 5.97
C ILE A 88 -5.60 -2.25 6.99
N GLU A 89 -6.46 -3.09 7.55
CA GLU A 89 -5.99 -4.15 8.40
C GLU A 89 -5.35 -5.21 7.49
N GLN A 90 -4.03 -5.37 7.61
CA GLN A 90 -3.29 -6.51 7.08
C GLN A 90 -3.08 -6.54 5.56
N LEU A 91 -2.19 -5.70 5.06
CA LEU A 91 -1.59 -5.89 3.75
C LEU A 91 -0.42 -6.89 3.85
N GLY A 92 -0.68 -8.13 3.47
CA GLY A 92 0.31 -9.19 3.38
C GLY A 92 0.37 -10.10 4.61
N SER A 93 0.16 -11.38 4.40
CA SER A 93 0.49 -12.41 5.38
C SER A 93 1.71 -13.18 4.90
N ILE A 94 2.65 -13.46 5.79
CA ILE A 94 3.73 -14.40 5.57
C ILE A 94 3.13 -15.82 5.48
N ALA A 95 3.86 -16.76 4.87
CA ALA A 95 3.39 -18.12 4.60
C ALA A 95 2.91 -18.91 5.84
N ASP A 96 3.28 -18.49 7.04
CA ASP A 96 2.87 -19.07 8.32
C ASP A 96 1.62 -18.41 8.94
N GLY A 97 1.00 -17.45 8.24
CA GLY A 97 -0.16 -16.70 8.74
C GLY A 97 0.19 -15.54 9.66
N SER A 98 1.46 -15.29 9.94
CA SER A 98 1.90 -14.07 10.61
C SER A 98 1.75 -12.89 9.64
N LEU A 99 1.33 -11.77 10.20
CA LEU A 99 1.09 -10.55 9.46
C LEU A 99 2.39 -9.75 9.42
N TYR A 100 2.68 -9.16 8.26
CA TYR A 100 3.60 -8.02 8.25
C TYR A 100 3.00 -6.96 9.15
N GLY A 101 3.40 -6.90 10.39
CA GLY A 101 2.77 -6.16 11.48
C GLY A 101 2.55 -4.66 11.28
N TYR A 102 2.48 -4.18 10.03
CA TYR A 102 2.18 -2.80 9.67
C TYR A 102 0.68 -2.58 9.61
N GLN A 103 0.21 -1.53 10.28
CA GLN A 103 -1.13 -1.02 10.11
C GLN A 103 -1.07 0.21 9.22
N TYR A 104 -1.91 0.25 8.19
CA TYR A 104 -2.00 1.37 7.26
C TYR A 104 -3.35 2.06 7.40
N GLU A 105 -3.35 3.38 7.44
CA GLU A 105 -4.55 4.21 7.33
C GLU A 105 -4.40 5.13 6.12
N ALA A 106 -5.21 4.91 5.07
CA ALA A 106 -5.20 5.74 3.88
C ALA A 106 -5.90 7.08 4.15
N LEU A 107 -5.20 8.19 3.91
CA LEU A 107 -5.71 9.54 4.22
C LEU A 107 -6.48 10.19 3.05
N ALA A 108 -6.14 9.86 1.82
CA ALA A 108 -6.74 10.47 0.63
C ALA A 108 -7.48 9.44 -0.23
N TYR A 109 -8.20 8.52 0.39
CA TYR A 109 -8.81 7.38 -0.30
C TYR A 109 -9.93 7.78 -1.29
N ASP A 110 -10.60 8.92 -1.09
CA ASP A 110 -11.67 9.41 -1.99
C ASP A 110 -11.14 10.13 -3.26
N LYS A 111 -9.85 10.44 -3.34
CA LYS A 111 -9.23 11.05 -4.52
C LYS A 111 -8.62 9.99 -5.41
N HIS A 112 -9.31 9.69 -6.51
CA HIS A 112 -8.82 8.75 -7.52
C HIS A 112 -7.78 9.39 -8.43
N GLY A 113 -6.90 8.55 -9.01
CA GLY A 113 -5.89 8.99 -9.95
C GLY A 113 -4.87 9.99 -9.36
N LYS A 114 -4.68 9.97 -8.05
CA LYS A 114 -3.64 10.74 -7.39
C LYS A 114 -2.26 10.11 -7.62
N ASN A 115 -1.22 10.94 -7.75
CA ASN A 115 0.15 10.47 -7.85
C ASN A 115 0.80 10.23 -6.49
N MET A 116 0.40 11.01 -5.49
CA MET A 116 0.86 10.85 -4.11
C MET A 116 -0.17 10.07 -3.31
N GLU A 117 0.27 9.04 -2.61
CA GLU A 117 -0.57 8.22 -1.74
C GLU A 117 -0.15 8.40 -0.27
N PRO A 118 -0.82 9.29 0.47
CA PRO A 118 -0.50 9.52 1.87
C PRO A 118 -1.17 8.47 2.77
N TYR A 119 -0.37 7.93 3.70
CA TYR A 119 -0.78 6.96 4.70
C TYR A 119 -0.30 7.38 6.09
N ILE A 120 -1.04 7.01 7.11
CA ILE A 120 -0.48 6.80 8.44
C ILE A 120 -0.07 5.33 8.53
N ILE A 121 1.17 5.09 8.95
CA ILE A 121 1.73 3.75 9.11
C ILE A 121 2.12 3.56 10.58
N GLU A 122 1.74 2.41 11.13
CA GLU A 122 2.19 1.95 12.44
C GLU A 122 2.96 0.64 12.27
N PRO A 123 4.32 0.67 12.19
CA PRO A 123 5.14 -0.52 12.06
C PRO A 123 5.05 -1.43 13.27
N ALA A 124 5.24 -2.74 13.09
CA ALA A 124 5.39 -3.67 14.19
C ALA A 124 6.72 -3.46 14.93
N PHE A 125 6.86 -4.12 16.09
CA PHE A 125 8.14 -4.20 16.81
C PHE A 125 9.10 -5.24 16.22
N LYS A 126 8.55 -6.20 15.45
CA LYS A 126 9.34 -7.18 14.70
C LYS A 126 8.88 -7.11 13.27
N ASP A 127 9.81 -6.93 12.37
CA ASP A 127 9.53 -6.95 10.95
C ASP A 127 10.52 -7.87 10.22
N GLU A 128 9.96 -8.70 9.36
CA GLU A 128 10.71 -9.60 8.48
C GLU A 128 10.44 -9.27 7.00
N ALA A 129 9.60 -8.24 6.76
CA ALA A 129 9.25 -7.85 5.41
C ALA A 129 10.29 -6.92 4.81
N ILE A 130 10.78 -7.24 3.64
CA ILE A 130 11.57 -6.34 2.81
C ILE A 130 10.65 -5.77 1.74
N PHE A 131 10.58 -4.46 1.67
CA PHE A 131 9.84 -3.73 0.66
C PHE A 131 10.79 -3.30 -0.44
N GLN A 132 10.32 -3.38 -1.67
CA GLN A 132 11.00 -2.88 -2.86
C GLN A 132 9.96 -2.65 -3.94
N HIS A 133 9.84 -1.44 -4.44
CA HIS A 133 8.90 -1.11 -5.52
C HIS A 133 9.36 0.14 -6.29
N GLU A 134 8.81 0.36 -7.47
CA GLU A 134 9.08 1.58 -8.24
C GLU A 134 8.47 2.80 -7.53
N GLY A 135 9.14 3.93 -7.62
CA GLY A 135 8.70 5.21 -7.09
C GLY A 135 9.58 5.75 -5.98
N GLU A 136 9.11 6.78 -5.37
CA GLU A 136 9.78 7.47 -4.27
C GLU A 136 8.86 7.50 -3.05
N GLU A 137 9.46 7.53 -1.87
CA GLU A 137 8.74 7.68 -0.61
C GLU A 137 9.29 8.80 0.23
N PHE A 138 8.39 9.49 0.91
CA PHE A 138 8.70 10.39 2.00
C PHE A 138 8.09 9.86 3.27
N MET A 139 8.87 9.76 4.34
CA MET A 139 8.37 9.42 5.67
C MET A 139 8.72 10.52 6.67
N PHE A 140 7.78 10.75 7.60
CA PHE A 140 7.94 11.68 8.73
C PHE A 140 7.44 11.01 10.01
N VAL A 141 8.26 11.02 11.06
CA VAL A 141 7.90 10.41 12.35
C VAL A 141 7.00 11.35 13.15
N LEU A 142 5.75 10.96 13.32
CA LEU A 142 4.75 11.70 14.09
C LEU A 142 4.84 11.40 15.60
N GLU A 143 5.07 10.12 15.94
CA GLU A 143 5.13 9.63 17.32
C GLU A 143 6.06 8.42 17.41
N GLY A 144 6.73 8.25 18.57
CA GLY A 144 7.58 7.11 18.87
C GLY A 144 8.93 7.14 18.16
N GLU A 145 9.57 5.97 18.10
CA GLU A 145 10.88 5.77 17.49
C GLU A 145 10.77 4.66 16.43
N HIS A 146 11.47 4.86 15.33
CA HIS A 146 11.45 3.97 14.17
C HIS A 146 12.87 3.60 13.74
N GLU A 147 13.16 2.31 13.67
CA GLU A 147 14.34 1.81 12.99
C GLU A 147 14.00 1.64 11.51
N PHE A 148 14.72 2.36 10.66
CA PHE A 148 14.59 2.28 9.22
C PHE A 148 15.87 1.69 8.63
N ILE A 149 15.74 0.65 7.81
CA ILE A 149 16.85 -0.03 7.14
C ILE A 149 16.67 0.19 5.64
N TYR A 150 17.68 0.78 5.00
CA TYR A 150 17.66 1.13 3.59
C TYR A 150 18.99 0.71 2.92
N GLY A 151 18.91 -0.18 1.93
CA GLY A 151 20.10 -0.67 1.24
C GLY A 151 21.12 -1.37 2.16
N GLY A 152 20.68 -1.85 3.32
CA GLY A 152 21.53 -2.46 4.35
C GLY A 152 22.06 -1.50 5.41
N GLU A 153 21.85 -0.20 5.26
CA GLU A 153 22.19 0.81 6.28
C GLU A 153 21.02 1.03 7.24
N THR A 154 21.32 1.24 8.51
CA THR A 154 20.30 1.41 9.56
C THR A 154 20.26 2.86 10.04
N TYR A 155 19.05 3.42 10.08
CA TYR A 155 18.76 4.77 10.57
C TYR A 155 17.78 4.68 11.73
N ILE A 156 18.12 5.29 12.86
CA ILE A 156 17.19 5.44 13.99
C ILE A 156 16.55 6.80 13.87
N MET A 157 15.23 6.80 13.75
CA MET A 157 14.43 8.01 13.54
C MET A 157 13.55 8.25 14.75
N GLU A 158 13.58 9.47 15.25
CA GLU A 158 12.77 9.94 16.37
C GLU A 158 11.66 10.88 15.88
N LYS A 159 10.74 11.22 16.77
CA LYS A 159 9.66 12.17 16.47
C LYS A 159 10.20 13.49 15.92
N GLY A 160 9.74 13.86 14.74
CA GLY A 160 10.14 15.06 14.01
C GLY A 160 11.15 14.79 12.90
N ASP A 161 11.77 13.61 12.88
CA ASP A 161 12.68 13.22 11.81
C ASP A 161 11.92 12.86 10.53
N SER A 162 12.60 13.04 9.41
CA SER A 162 12.07 12.68 8.11
C SER A 162 13.13 12.05 7.23
N VAL A 163 12.69 11.21 6.31
CA VAL A 163 13.52 10.61 5.27
C VAL A 163 12.78 10.66 3.93
N TYR A 164 13.53 10.90 2.87
CA TYR A 164 13.09 10.80 1.48
C TYR A 164 14.01 9.83 0.75
N PHE A 165 13.44 8.86 0.02
CA PHE A 165 14.23 7.81 -0.60
C PHE A 165 13.59 7.24 -1.87
N ASP A 166 14.43 6.64 -2.71
CA ASP A 166 14.04 5.84 -3.86
C ASP A 166 13.59 4.46 -3.37
N ALA A 167 12.32 4.12 -3.57
CA ALA A 167 11.73 2.89 -3.10
C ALA A 167 12.16 1.65 -3.92
N ALA A 168 12.92 1.83 -5.01
CA ALA A 168 13.52 0.73 -5.76
C ALA A 168 14.69 0.06 -5.03
N VAL A 169 15.25 0.70 -4.00
CA VAL A 169 16.24 0.10 -3.11
C VAL A 169 15.51 -0.70 -2.02
N PRO A 170 15.94 -1.95 -1.72
CA PRO A 170 15.35 -2.73 -0.64
C PRO A 170 15.35 -1.99 0.69
N HIS A 171 14.20 -1.92 1.32
CA HIS A 171 14.01 -1.22 2.59
C HIS A 171 13.03 -1.95 3.50
N THR A 172 13.18 -1.70 4.79
CA THR A 172 12.29 -2.21 5.84
C THR A 172 12.39 -1.31 7.06
N GLY A 173 11.57 -1.58 8.09
CA GLY A 173 11.70 -0.89 9.35
C GLY A 173 10.78 -1.44 10.42
N ARG A 174 10.99 -1.03 11.65
CA ARG A 174 10.22 -1.48 12.81
C ARG A 174 10.08 -0.38 13.85
N SER A 175 9.08 -0.51 14.69
CA SER A 175 8.95 0.32 15.88
C SER A 175 10.01 -0.06 16.92
N LEU A 176 10.55 0.93 17.61
CA LEU A 176 11.41 0.75 18.77
C LEU A 176 10.69 1.14 20.05
N GLY A 177 11.31 0.81 21.20
CA GLY A 177 10.80 1.18 22.52
C GLY A 177 9.53 0.41 22.94
N LYS A 178 8.65 1.06 23.71
CA LYS A 178 7.46 0.45 24.34
C LYS A 178 6.16 0.71 23.58
N LYS A 179 6.13 1.70 22.70
CA LYS A 179 4.97 2.08 21.89
C LYS A 179 5.32 1.99 20.44
N LYS A 180 4.35 1.59 19.61
CA LYS A 180 4.53 1.63 18.17
C LYS A 180 4.82 3.05 17.69
N ALA A 181 5.75 3.16 16.77
CA ALA A 181 5.95 4.39 16.03
C ALA A 181 4.72 4.68 15.17
N LYS A 182 4.47 5.96 14.92
CA LYS A 182 3.46 6.43 13.98
C LYS A 182 4.13 7.33 12.95
N LEU A 183 4.02 6.96 11.69
CA LEU A 183 4.66 7.64 10.58
C LEU A 183 3.62 8.21 9.64
N LEU A 184 3.86 9.42 9.12
CA LEU A 184 3.25 9.86 7.88
C LEU A 184 4.14 9.36 6.73
N ALA A 185 3.62 8.50 5.89
CA ALA A 185 4.30 8.06 4.68
C ALA A 185 3.55 8.58 3.45
N VAL A 186 4.28 9.10 2.48
CA VAL A 186 3.75 9.54 1.19
C VAL A 186 4.49 8.78 0.10
N LEU A 187 3.77 7.90 -0.58
CA LEU A 187 4.29 7.11 -1.69
C LEU A 187 3.97 7.84 -3.00
N PHE A 188 4.97 8.03 -3.84
CA PHE A 188 4.83 8.60 -5.17
C PHE A 188 5.20 7.59 -6.25
N ASN A 189 4.28 7.35 -7.19
CA ASN A 189 4.48 6.39 -8.27
C ASN A 189 4.67 7.11 -9.61
N TYR A 190 5.79 6.86 -10.30
CA TYR A 190 6.17 7.56 -11.55
C TYR A 190 5.25 7.30 -12.75
N LYS A 191 4.52 6.22 -12.78
CA LYS A 191 3.79 5.77 -13.97
C LYS A 191 2.28 5.84 -13.76
N ARG A 192 1.76 7.06 -13.84
CA ARG A 192 0.35 7.27 -14.18
C ARG A 192 0.30 8.15 -15.42
N LEU A 193 0.32 7.50 -16.59
CA LEU A 193 0.01 8.10 -17.88
C LEU A 193 -1.49 8.13 -18.08
#